data_57518cfefa1dba8a075b4e6e31c0dbf5
#
_entry.id   57518cfefa1dba8a075b4e6e31c0dbf5
#
_cell.length_a   1.000
_cell.length_b   1.000
_cell.length_c   1.000
_cell.angle_alpha   90.00
_cell.angle_beta   90.00
_cell.angle_gamma   90.00
#
_symmetry.space_group_name_H-M   'P 1'
#
loop_
_entity.id
_entity.type
_entity.pdbx_description
1 polymer ?
#
loop_
_entity_poly.entity_id
_entity_poly.type
_entity_poly.pdbx_seq_one_letter_code
_entity_poly.pdbx_strand_id
1 'polypeptide(L)'
;MSLFIFFSVLAAAVLHAGWNAILKLGTGRIATMMVLSGLQGILGLAIALAYPLPALHVWPWIVASGAIHSAYKLFLTYAYEHGDLSRVYPLARGTAPLITLAVGALWLGEAVSGAETAGILLLGAGILILARGIWTGGESLRMLPFALGSACATASYTLVDGIGARLADASSVYVGWLFAVDGAIFAAAMLILKGRASLPDGRAIWARGAVAAAASYGSYAVAVWAMTLAPIALVAALRETSILFAVLIGWL
;
A
#
# COMPACT_ATOMS: atom_id res chain seq x y z
N MET A 1 7.37 -11.83 -17.14
CA MET A 1 8.18 -11.41 -15.96
C MET A 1 9.23 -12.46 -15.65
N SER A 2 10.49 -12.09 -15.26
CA SER A 2 11.52 -13.06 -14.88
C SER A 2 11.20 -13.73 -13.54
N LEU A 3 11.72 -14.96 -13.30
CA LEU A 3 11.55 -15.67 -12.02
C LEU A 3 12.14 -14.87 -10.84
N PHE A 4 13.23 -14.14 -11.05
CA PHE A 4 13.84 -13.30 -10.02
C PHE A 4 12.89 -12.20 -9.55
N ILE A 5 12.27 -11.46 -10.49
CA ILE A 5 11.27 -10.43 -10.18
C ILE A 5 10.06 -11.05 -9.48
N PHE A 6 9.58 -12.20 -9.98
CA PHE A 6 8.45 -12.91 -9.40
C PHE A 6 8.68 -13.24 -7.92
N PHE A 7 9.78 -13.90 -7.58
CA PHE A 7 10.10 -14.25 -6.20
C PHE A 7 10.40 -13.02 -5.32
N SER A 8 11.00 -11.98 -5.89
CA SER A 8 11.20 -10.71 -5.16
C SER A 8 9.88 -10.07 -4.75
N VAL A 9 8.88 -10.05 -5.65
CA VAL A 9 7.54 -9.51 -5.35
C VAL A 9 6.79 -10.40 -4.35
N LEU A 10 6.94 -11.73 -4.42
CA LEU A 10 6.38 -12.62 -3.39
C LEU A 10 7.01 -12.40 -2.02
N ALA A 11 8.33 -12.22 -1.94
CA ALA A 11 8.99 -11.85 -0.68
C ALA A 11 8.49 -10.50 -0.14
N ALA A 12 8.30 -9.52 -1.02
CA ALA A 12 7.68 -8.25 -0.67
C ALA A 12 6.23 -8.42 -0.17
N ALA A 13 5.47 -9.37 -0.73
CA ALA A 13 4.12 -9.68 -0.26
C ALA A 13 4.12 -10.30 1.15
N VAL A 14 5.10 -11.14 1.49
CA VAL A 14 5.30 -11.66 2.87
C VAL A 14 5.61 -10.52 3.84
N LEU A 15 6.55 -9.62 3.50
CA LEU A 15 6.85 -8.44 4.32
C LEU A 15 5.60 -7.56 4.49
N HIS A 16 4.80 -7.41 3.42
CA HIS A 16 3.56 -6.66 3.46
C HIS A 16 2.54 -7.29 4.42
N ALA A 17 2.36 -8.60 4.39
CA ALA A 17 1.52 -9.32 5.34
C ALA A 17 2.03 -9.16 6.79
N GLY A 18 3.35 -9.24 6.98
CA GLY A 18 3.99 -9.13 8.29
C GLY A 18 3.73 -7.79 8.97
N TRP A 19 3.97 -6.66 8.30
CA TRP A 19 3.73 -5.36 8.94
C TRP A 19 2.24 -5.09 9.18
N ASN A 20 1.35 -5.57 8.31
CA ASN A 20 -0.09 -5.50 8.55
C ASN A 20 -0.52 -6.33 9.79
N ALA A 21 0.06 -7.51 9.98
CA ALA A 21 -0.17 -8.33 11.17
C ALA A 21 0.28 -7.60 12.45
N ILE A 22 1.44 -6.92 12.42
CA ILE A 22 1.91 -6.11 13.56
C ILE A 22 0.92 -5.00 13.92
N LEU A 23 0.33 -4.32 12.94
CA LEU A 23 -0.69 -3.31 13.17
C LEU A 23 -1.98 -3.91 13.75
N LYS A 24 -2.37 -5.09 13.27
CA LYS A 24 -3.60 -5.78 13.72
C LYS A 24 -3.51 -6.21 15.18
N LEU A 25 -2.38 -6.77 15.58
CA LEU A 25 -2.18 -7.36 16.93
C LEU A 25 -1.99 -6.31 18.03
N GLY A 26 -1.75 -5.04 17.69
CA GLY A 26 -1.46 -3.99 18.65
C GLY A 26 -2.69 -3.17 19.07
N THR A 27 -2.66 -2.68 20.32
CA THR A 27 -3.47 -1.54 20.76
C THR A 27 -2.88 -0.24 20.19
N GLY A 28 -3.70 0.81 20.07
CA GLY A 28 -3.19 2.11 19.58
C GLY A 28 -2.85 2.13 18.09
N ARG A 29 -3.72 1.60 17.23
CA ARG A 29 -3.52 1.48 15.78
C ARG A 29 -3.12 2.80 15.11
N ILE A 30 -3.79 3.91 15.48
CA ILE A 30 -3.49 5.25 14.94
C ILE A 30 -2.07 5.67 15.31
N ALA A 31 -1.71 5.56 16.60
CA ALA A 31 -0.37 5.92 17.06
C ALA A 31 0.72 5.03 16.44
N THR A 32 0.45 3.73 16.26
CA THR A 32 1.37 2.81 15.57
C THR A 32 1.53 3.20 14.09
N MET A 33 0.45 3.60 13.40
CA MET A 33 0.50 4.09 12.03
C MET A 33 1.26 5.42 11.93
N MET A 34 1.13 6.30 12.93
CA MET A 34 1.91 7.54 13.03
C MET A 34 3.42 7.25 13.12
N VAL A 35 3.83 6.30 13.99
CA VAL A 35 5.23 5.89 14.10
C VAL A 35 5.70 5.25 12.80
N LEU A 36 4.92 4.34 12.21
CA LEU A 36 5.22 3.70 10.95
C LEU A 36 5.46 4.76 9.85
N SER A 37 4.50 5.66 9.62
CA SER A 37 4.59 6.66 8.56
C SER A 37 5.72 7.65 8.80
N GLY A 38 5.92 8.10 10.04
CA GLY A 38 7.01 9.01 10.40
C GLY A 38 8.38 8.38 10.20
N LEU A 39 8.61 7.17 10.71
CA LEU A 39 9.89 6.47 10.56
C LEU A 39 10.14 6.03 9.11
N GLN A 40 9.11 5.61 8.38
CA GLN A 40 9.18 5.33 6.95
C GLN A 40 9.59 6.58 6.15
N GLY A 41 9.03 7.74 6.52
CA GLY A 41 9.41 9.03 5.94
C GLY A 41 10.85 9.43 6.25
N ILE A 42 11.30 9.25 7.50
CA ILE A 42 12.70 9.52 7.90
C ILE A 42 13.66 8.59 7.17
N LEU A 43 13.37 7.29 7.12
CA LEU A 43 14.18 6.31 6.38
C LEU A 43 14.23 6.66 4.89
N GLY A 44 13.08 6.99 4.29
CA GLY A 44 12.99 7.39 2.89
C GLY A 44 13.82 8.64 2.59
N LEU A 45 13.71 9.66 3.45
CA LEU A 45 14.49 10.89 3.32
C LEU A 45 16.00 10.61 3.43
N ALA A 46 16.41 9.78 4.39
CA ALA A 46 17.82 9.42 4.57
C ALA A 46 18.39 8.71 3.32
N ILE A 47 17.63 7.79 2.72
CA ILE A 47 18.02 7.13 1.47
C ILE A 47 18.03 8.13 0.31
N ALA A 48 16.99 8.95 0.17
CA ALA A 48 16.87 9.91 -0.92
C ALA A 48 18.01 10.95 -0.92
N LEU A 49 18.41 11.43 0.25
CA LEU A 49 19.52 12.41 0.39
C LEU A 49 20.91 11.82 0.10
N ALA A 50 21.06 10.50 0.03
CA ALA A 50 22.30 9.86 -0.40
C ALA A 50 22.50 9.88 -1.93
N TYR A 51 21.54 10.37 -2.68
CA TYR A 51 21.54 10.47 -4.15
C TYR A 51 21.27 11.90 -4.62
N PRO A 52 21.56 12.21 -5.88
CA PRO A 52 21.15 13.49 -6.49
C PRO A 52 19.63 13.70 -6.42
N LEU A 53 19.21 14.96 -6.38
CA LEU A 53 17.78 15.29 -6.41
C LEU A 53 17.12 14.81 -7.71
N PRO A 54 15.88 14.32 -7.65
CA PRO A 54 15.13 13.96 -8.85
C PRO A 54 14.98 15.15 -9.80
N ALA A 55 14.94 14.87 -11.10
CA ALA A 55 14.64 15.90 -12.09
C ALA A 55 13.25 16.52 -11.84
N LEU A 56 13.07 17.79 -12.20
CA LEU A 56 11.85 18.56 -11.87
C LEU A 56 10.57 17.90 -12.37
N HIS A 57 10.59 17.20 -13.49
CA HIS A 57 9.42 16.51 -14.06
C HIS A 57 8.98 15.28 -13.26
N VAL A 58 9.80 14.77 -12.33
CA VAL A 58 9.46 13.63 -11.45
C VAL A 58 8.70 14.10 -10.20
N TRP A 59 8.93 15.34 -9.75
CA TRP A 59 8.32 15.85 -8.52
C TRP A 59 6.79 15.83 -8.48
N PRO A 60 6.05 16.15 -9.56
CA PRO A 60 4.59 16.02 -9.55
C PRO A 60 4.11 14.61 -9.21
N TRP A 61 4.82 13.58 -9.68
CA TRP A 61 4.53 12.17 -9.39
C TRP A 61 4.80 11.84 -7.92
N ILE A 62 5.93 12.30 -7.38
CA ILE A 62 6.30 12.11 -5.97
C ILE A 62 5.25 12.75 -5.04
N VAL A 63 4.88 14.00 -5.30
CA VAL A 63 3.93 14.74 -4.46
C VAL A 63 2.52 14.14 -4.58
N ALA A 64 2.07 13.83 -5.80
CA ALA A 64 0.79 13.18 -6.03
C ALA A 64 0.72 11.83 -5.31
N SER A 65 1.76 11.01 -5.43
CA SER A 65 1.82 9.72 -4.75
C SER A 65 1.79 9.87 -3.23
N GLY A 66 2.62 10.74 -2.66
CA GLY A 66 2.62 10.99 -1.21
C GLY A 66 1.26 11.43 -0.68
N ALA A 67 0.55 12.30 -1.41
CA ALA A 67 -0.80 12.73 -1.06
C ALA A 67 -1.81 11.57 -1.15
N ILE A 68 -1.75 10.77 -2.22
CA ILE A 68 -2.66 9.62 -2.40
C ILE A 68 -2.38 8.53 -1.37
N HIS A 69 -1.12 8.26 -1.01
CA HIS A 69 -0.76 7.33 0.06
C HIS A 69 -1.31 7.78 1.42
N SER A 70 -1.22 9.07 1.73
CA SER A 70 -1.81 9.64 2.94
C SER A 70 -3.34 9.51 2.93
N ALA A 71 -4.00 9.79 1.80
CA ALA A 71 -5.44 9.61 1.63
C ALA A 71 -5.85 8.13 1.79
N TYR A 72 -5.10 7.19 1.18
CA TYR A 72 -5.28 5.75 1.37
C TYR A 72 -5.28 5.36 2.85
N LYS A 73 -4.27 5.82 3.61
CA LYS A 73 -4.15 5.51 5.04
C LYS A 73 -5.30 6.10 5.85
N LEU A 74 -5.77 7.30 5.51
CA LEU A 74 -6.94 7.92 6.14
C LEU A 74 -8.21 7.12 5.84
N PHE A 75 -8.49 6.82 4.59
CA PHE A 75 -9.64 6.00 4.20
C PHE A 75 -9.62 4.64 4.90
N LEU A 76 -8.47 3.97 4.94
CA LEU A 76 -8.33 2.68 5.60
C LEU A 76 -8.59 2.79 7.11
N THR A 77 -8.08 3.83 7.75
CA THR A 77 -8.31 4.08 9.18
C THR A 77 -9.79 4.24 9.49
N TYR A 78 -10.51 5.08 8.72
CA TYR A 78 -11.95 5.27 8.88
C TYR A 78 -12.77 4.04 8.50
N ALA A 79 -12.35 3.28 7.51
CA ALA A 79 -13.00 2.01 7.17
C ALA A 79 -12.96 1.03 8.36
N TYR A 80 -11.82 0.95 9.06
CA TYR A 80 -11.66 0.12 10.25
C TYR A 80 -12.38 0.64 11.50
N GLU A 81 -12.72 1.91 11.55
CA GLU A 81 -13.59 2.45 12.61
C GLU A 81 -15.06 2.01 12.44
N HIS A 82 -15.49 1.64 11.21
CA HIS A 82 -16.87 1.35 10.86
C HIS A 82 -17.15 -0.12 10.48
N GLY A 83 -16.12 -0.96 10.34
CA GLY A 83 -16.28 -2.35 9.95
C GLY A 83 -15.12 -3.25 10.37
N ASP A 84 -15.37 -4.56 10.37
CA ASP A 84 -14.35 -5.54 10.72
C ASP A 84 -13.26 -5.64 9.66
N LEU A 85 -12.01 -5.83 10.13
CA LEU A 85 -10.83 -5.99 9.28
C LEU A 85 -11.00 -7.10 8.25
N SER A 86 -11.58 -8.23 8.64
CA SER A 86 -11.79 -9.41 7.77
C SER A 86 -12.69 -9.12 6.56
N ARG A 87 -13.46 -8.04 6.59
CA ARG A 87 -14.39 -7.65 5.54
C ARG A 87 -13.94 -6.39 4.81
N VAL A 88 -13.49 -5.38 5.55
CA VAL A 88 -12.95 -4.14 4.97
C VAL A 88 -11.73 -4.42 4.11
N TYR A 89 -10.82 -5.27 4.59
CA TYR A 89 -9.55 -5.51 3.93
C TYR A 89 -9.69 -6.18 2.53
N PRO A 90 -10.49 -7.25 2.35
CA PRO A 90 -10.72 -7.80 1.02
C PRO A 90 -11.33 -6.80 0.03
N LEU A 91 -12.29 -5.99 0.47
CA LEU A 91 -12.91 -4.99 -0.39
C LEU A 91 -11.93 -3.88 -0.79
N ALA A 92 -11.20 -3.34 0.19
CA ALA A 92 -10.23 -2.28 -0.04
C ALA A 92 -9.05 -2.71 -0.91
N ARG A 93 -8.70 -4.01 -0.91
CA ARG A 93 -7.55 -4.54 -1.63
C ARG A 93 -7.91 -5.27 -2.93
N GLY A 94 -9.08 -5.94 -2.97
CA GLY A 94 -9.43 -6.80 -4.10
C GLY A 94 -9.79 -6.07 -5.38
N THR A 95 -10.29 -4.85 -5.29
CA THR A 95 -10.68 -4.05 -6.47
C THR A 95 -9.50 -3.30 -7.09
N ALA A 96 -8.45 -2.99 -6.33
CA ALA A 96 -7.30 -2.22 -6.81
C ALA A 96 -6.57 -2.87 -8.01
N PRO A 97 -6.21 -4.16 -8.01
CA PRO A 97 -5.57 -4.80 -9.16
C PRO A 97 -6.41 -4.82 -10.43
N LEU A 98 -7.74 -4.93 -10.27
CA LEU A 98 -8.68 -4.90 -11.41
C LEU A 98 -8.71 -3.51 -12.05
N ILE A 99 -8.74 -2.45 -11.25
CA ILE A 99 -8.65 -1.07 -11.72
C ILE A 99 -7.29 -0.84 -12.40
N THR A 100 -6.20 -1.30 -11.78
CA THR A 100 -4.85 -1.15 -12.32
C THR A 100 -4.69 -1.90 -13.65
N LEU A 101 -5.28 -3.10 -13.79
CA LEU A 101 -5.30 -3.85 -15.05
C LEU A 101 -6.05 -3.09 -16.14
N ALA A 102 -7.26 -2.60 -15.82
CA ALA A 102 -8.07 -1.87 -16.78
C ALA A 102 -7.35 -0.60 -17.27
N VAL A 103 -6.80 0.19 -16.37
CA VAL A 103 -6.05 1.41 -16.72
C VAL A 103 -4.74 1.08 -17.44
N GLY A 104 -3.99 0.07 -16.99
CA GLY A 104 -2.76 -0.38 -17.61
C GLY A 104 -2.97 -0.81 -19.08
N ALA A 105 -4.02 -1.59 -19.32
CA ALA A 105 -4.34 -2.07 -20.66
C ALA A 105 -4.91 -0.98 -21.57
N LEU A 106 -5.81 -0.12 -21.06
CA LEU A 106 -6.55 0.85 -21.87
C LEU A 106 -5.79 2.16 -22.12
N TRP A 107 -5.01 2.63 -21.14
CA TRP A 107 -4.32 3.94 -21.22
C TRP A 107 -2.81 3.86 -21.29
N LEU A 108 -2.20 2.86 -20.62
CA LEU A 108 -0.74 2.75 -20.62
C LEU A 108 -0.21 1.82 -21.72
N GLY A 109 -1.10 1.08 -22.41
CA GLY A 109 -0.70 0.13 -23.46
C GLY A 109 0.19 -1.00 -22.92
N GLU A 110 0.07 -1.35 -21.62
CA GLU A 110 0.87 -2.43 -21.05
C GLU A 110 0.49 -3.77 -21.66
N ALA A 111 1.48 -4.49 -22.19
CA ALA A 111 1.29 -5.82 -22.74
C ALA A 111 1.19 -6.84 -21.58
N VAL A 112 -0.03 -7.27 -21.26
CA VAL A 112 -0.32 -8.34 -20.33
C VAL A 112 -0.81 -9.54 -21.12
N SER A 113 -0.19 -10.71 -20.94
CA SER A 113 -0.60 -11.94 -21.63
C SER A 113 -1.99 -12.40 -21.19
N GLY A 114 -2.66 -13.20 -22.03
CA GLY A 114 -3.97 -13.76 -21.69
C GLY A 114 -3.97 -14.58 -20.40
N ALA A 115 -2.90 -15.33 -20.13
CA ALA A 115 -2.74 -16.08 -18.90
C ALA A 115 -2.59 -15.18 -17.66
N GLU A 116 -1.80 -14.10 -17.77
CA GLU A 116 -1.63 -13.12 -16.70
C GLU A 116 -2.93 -12.36 -16.43
N THR A 117 -3.65 -11.96 -17.49
CA THR A 117 -4.98 -11.34 -17.38
C THR A 117 -5.97 -12.27 -16.67
N ALA A 118 -6.03 -13.54 -17.08
CA ALA A 118 -6.89 -14.54 -16.41
C ALA A 118 -6.52 -14.72 -14.93
N GLY A 119 -5.24 -14.74 -14.59
CA GLY A 119 -4.75 -14.80 -13.22
C GLY A 119 -5.19 -13.61 -12.38
N ILE A 120 -5.08 -12.38 -12.91
CA ILE A 120 -5.51 -11.15 -12.22
C ILE A 120 -7.03 -11.15 -12.01
N LEU A 121 -7.81 -11.54 -13.02
CA LEU A 121 -9.26 -11.63 -12.92
C LEU A 121 -9.70 -12.69 -11.90
N LEU A 122 -9.05 -13.85 -11.89
CA LEU A 122 -9.32 -14.93 -10.93
C LEU A 122 -9.00 -14.50 -9.50
N LEU A 123 -7.86 -13.84 -9.29
CA LEU A 123 -7.48 -13.28 -7.99
C LEU A 123 -8.51 -12.25 -7.53
N GLY A 124 -8.87 -11.27 -8.38
CA GLY A 124 -9.86 -10.26 -8.06
C GLY A 124 -11.23 -10.87 -7.73
N ALA A 125 -11.69 -11.83 -8.52
CA ALA A 125 -12.93 -12.56 -8.25
C ALA A 125 -12.88 -13.30 -6.90
N GLY A 126 -11.79 -14.00 -6.60
CA GLY A 126 -11.60 -14.67 -5.31
C GLY A 126 -11.67 -13.72 -4.12
N ILE A 127 -11.03 -12.55 -4.21
CA ILE A 127 -11.08 -11.54 -3.16
C ILE A 127 -12.47 -10.93 -3.03
N LEU A 128 -13.19 -10.69 -4.12
CA LEU A 128 -14.58 -10.21 -4.09
C LEU A 128 -15.53 -11.24 -3.50
N ILE A 129 -15.30 -12.54 -3.73
CA ILE A 129 -16.07 -13.62 -3.08
C ILE A 129 -15.85 -13.60 -1.56
N LEU A 130 -14.61 -13.39 -1.09
CA LEU A 130 -14.33 -13.21 0.35
C LEU A 130 -15.05 -12.00 0.92
N ALA A 131 -15.19 -10.92 0.16
CA ALA A 131 -15.94 -9.73 0.56
C ALA A 131 -17.47 -9.95 0.63
N ARG A 132 -18.02 -11.06 0.05
CA ARG A 132 -19.46 -11.34 0.02
C ARG A 132 -20.12 -11.36 1.40
N GLY A 133 -19.36 -11.74 2.45
CA GLY A 133 -19.84 -11.70 3.84
C GLY A 133 -20.31 -10.32 4.34
N ILE A 134 -19.92 -9.23 3.65
CA ILE A 134 -20.39 -7.87 3.93
C ILE A 134 -21.90 -7.73 3.77
N TRP A 135 -22.45 -8.38 2.73
CA TRP A 135 -23.87 -8.29 2.38
C TRP A 135 -24.76 -9.23 3.21
N THR A 136 -24.18 -10.28 3.76
CA THR A 136 -24.93 -11.34 4.47
C THR A 136 -24.80 -11.27 5.98
N GLY A 137 -23.86 -10.49 6.51
CA GLY A 137 -23.47 -10.55 7.93
C GLY A 137 -23.94 -9.40 8.82
N GLY A 138 -24.85 -8.52 8.35
CA GLY A 138 -25.39 -7.43 9.18
C GLY A 138 -24.38 -6.30 9.49
N GLU A 139 -23.29 -6.19 8.73
CA GLU A 139 -22.29 -5.15 8.87
C GLU A 139 -22.82 -3.75 8.53
N SER A 140 -22.22 -2.74 9.14
CA SER A 140 -22.53 -1.36 8.82
C SER A 140 -22.05 -1.00 7.42
N LEU A 141 -22.99 -0.67 6.52
CA LEU A 141 -22.66 -0.17 5.18
C LEU A 141 -21.88 1.15 5.19
N ARG A 142 -21.76 1.80 6.35
CA ARG A 142 -20.96 3.03 6.53
C ARG A 142 -19.47 2.84 6.22
N MET A 143 -18.95 1.61 6.31
CA MET A 143 -17.57 1.31 5.93
C MET A 143 -17.31 1.34 4.43
N LEU A 144 -18.35 1.11 3.58
CA LEU A 144 -18.21 0.94 2.14
C LEU A 144 -17.54 2.13 1.43
N PRO A 145 -17.96 3.40 1.63
CA PRO A 145 -17.32 4.53 0.95
C PRO A 145 -15.84 4.66 1.31
N PHE A 146 -15.47 4.35 2.54
CA PHE A 146 -14.07 4.40 2.98
C PHE A 146 -13.25 3.23 2.43
N ALA A 147 -13.80 2.02 2.40
CA ALA A 147 -13.15 0.85 1.81
C ALA A 147 -12.94 1.02 0.30
N LEU A 148 -13.95 1.51 -0.42
CA LEU A 148 -13.84 1.82 -1.85
C LEU A 148 -12.90 2.99 -2.12
N GLY A 149 -12.95 4.05 -1.30
CA GLY A 149 -12.00 5.16 -1.36
C GLY A 149 -10.55 4.68 -1.18
N SER A 150 -10.33 3.76 -0.23
CA SER A 150 -9.03 3.09 -0.03
C SER A 150 -8.61 2.27 -1.25
N ALA A 151 -9.53 1.53 -1.90
CA ALA A 151 -9.26 0.76 -3.11
C ALA A 151 -8.88 1.66 -4.29
N CYS A 152 -9.65 2.72 -4.52
CA CYS A 152 -9.37 3.70 -5.57
C CYS A 152 -8.02 4.39 -5.33
N ALA A 153 -7.74 4.81 -4.10
CA ALA A 153 -6.45 5.39 -3.74
C ALA A 153 -5.31 4.40 -3.97
N THR A 154 -5.51 3.10 -3.62
CA THR A 154 -4.51 2.05 -3.86
C THR A 154 -4.20 1.87 -5.35
N ALA A 155 -5.21 1.79 -6.20
CA ALA A 155 -5.01 1.70 -7.64
C ALA A 155 -4.32 2.97 -8.18
N SER A 156 -4.74 4.15 -7.73
CA SER A 156 -4.20 5.44 -8.16
C SER A 156 -2.73 5.58 -7.81
N TYR A 157 -2.33 5.36 -6.53
CA TYR A 157 -0.91 5.47 -6.20
C TYR A 157 -0.08 4.39 -6.89
N THR A 158 -0.62 3.19 -7.10
CA THR A 158 0.09 2.11 -7.80
C THR A 158 0.44 2.51 -9.24
N LEU A 159 -0.50 3.15 -9.94
CA LEU A 159 -0.27 3.66 -11.29
C LEU A 159 0.69 4.86 -11.31
N VAL A 160 0.46 5.82 -10.41
CA VAL A 160 1.33 7.01 -10.26
C VAL A 160 2.77 6.60 -9.96
N ASP A 161 2.96 5.62 -9.07
CA ASP A 161 4.28 5.16 -8.67
C ASP A 161 4.97 4.33 -9.76
N GLY A 162 4.21 3.48 -10.44
CA GLY A 162 4.73 2.73 -11.57
C GLY A 162 5.22 3.64 -12.71
N ILE A 163 4.49 4.72 -13.01
CA ILE A 163 4.87 5.71 -14.01
C ILE A 163 6.02 6.59 -13.48
N GLY A 164 5.86 7.17 -12.28
CA GLY A 164 6.83 8.08 -11.69
C GLY A 164 8.20 7.43 -11.46
N ALA A 165 8.25 6.17 -11.04
CA ALA A 165 9.49 5.43 -10.86
C ALA A 165 10.19 5.08 -12.18
N ARG A 166 9.44 4.90 -13.28
CA ARG A 166 9.99 4.73 -14.64
C ARG A 166 10.59 6.02 -15.20
N LEU A 167 10.11 7.17 -14.75
CA LEU A 167 10.62 8.49 -15.13
C LEU A 167 11.81 8.95 -14.28
N ALA A 168 12.01 8.34 -13.12
CA ALA A 168 13.11 8.65 -12.22
C ALA A 168 14.38 7.87 -12.61
N ASP A 169 15.57 8.46 -12.35
CA ASP A 169 16.86 7.82 -12.61
C ASP A 169 17.05 6.54 -11.78
N ALA A 170 16.46 6.50 -10.57
CA ALA A 170 16.46 5.33 -9.70
C ALA A 170 15.16 5.23 -8.90
N SER A 171 14.57 4.04 -8.89
CA SER A 171 13.33 3.78 -8.11
C SER A 171 13.52 3.96 -6.61
N SER A 172 14.73 3.72 -6.09
CA SER A 172 15.07 3.95 -4.68
C SER A 172 14.97 5.42 -4.27
N VAL A 173 15.40 6.33 -5.16
CA VAL A 173 15.29 7.79 -4.94
C VAL A 173 13.83 8.22 -4.98
N TYR A 174 13.08 7.72 -5.97
CA TYR A 174 11.64 7.97 -6.08
C TYR A 174 10.91 7.56 -4.81
N VAL A 175 11.08 6.30 -4.37
CA VAL A 175 10.44 5.76 -3.15
C VAL A 175 10.87 6.51 -1.91
N GLY A 176 12.14 6.92 -1.83
CA GLY A 176 12.66 7.70 -0.72
C GLY A 176 11.92 9.03 -0.55
N TRP A 177 11.84 9.83 -1.61
CA TRP A 177 11.12 11.10 -1.60
C TRP A 177 9.61 10.94 -1.42
N LEU A 178 9.02 9.93 -2.06
CA LEU A 178 7.61 9.60 -1.89
C LEU A 178 7.26 9.42 -0.40
N PHE A 179 8.00 8.57 0.31
CA PHE A 179 7.72 8.33 1.72
C PHE A 179 8.07 9.49 2.63
N ALA A 180 9.05 10.32 2.27
CA ALA A 180 9.31 11.56 2.98
C ALA A 180 8.10 12.50 2.90
N VAL A 181 7.52 12.67 1.70
CA VAL A 181 6.33 13.48 1.47
C VAL A 181 5.10 12.88 2.15
N ASP A 182 4.85 11.56 1.95
CA ASP A 182 3.74 10.84 2.60
C ASP A 182 3.80 10.93 4.13
N GLY A 183 4.97 10.69 4.72
CA GLY A 183 5.16 10.77 6.17
C GLY A 183 4.85 12.16 6.73
N ALA A 184 5.29 13.22 6.04
CA ALA A 184 5.00 14.59 6.42
C ALA A 184 3.51 14.93 6.31
N ILE A 185 2.87 14.59 5.19
CA ILE A 185 1.44 14.84 4.97
C ILE A 185 0.60 14.07 5.98
N PHE A 186 0.88 12.76 6.15
CA PHE A 186 0.11 11.92 7.07
C PHE A 186 0.24 12.38 8.52
N ALA A 187 1.47 12.71 8.96
CA ALA A 187 1.68 13.24 10.31
C ALA A 187 0.94 14.54 10.54
N ALA A 188 1.02 15.49 9.60
CA ALA A 188 0.28 16.75 9.68
C ALA A 188 -1.23 16.53 9.72
N ALA A 189 -1.77 15.68 8.83
CA ALA A 189 -3.19 15.36 8.78
C ALA A 189 -3.69 14.74 10.11
N MET A 190 -2.96 13.78 10.67
CA MET A 190 -3.34 13.15 11.93
C MET A 190 -3.27 14.10 13.12
N LEU A 191 -2.27 14.98 13.17
CA LEU A 191 -2.18 16.01 14.21
C LEU A 191 -3.35 17.01 14.13
N ILE A 192 -3.78 17.36 12.92
CA ILE A 192 -4.94 18.26 12.72
C ILE A 192 -6.25 17.54 13.10
N LEU A 193 -6.45 16.30 12.65
CA LEU A 193 -7.71 15.58 12.80
C LEU A 193 -7.92 14.97 14.19
N LYS A 194 -6.87 14.44 14.81
CA LYS A 194 -6.94 13.68 16.08
C LYS A 194 -6.12 14.36 17.19
N GLY A 195 -5.34 15.38 16.90
CA GLY A 195 -4.53 16.10 17.87
C GLY A 195 -3.57 15.17 18.63
N ARG A 196 -3.43 15.41 19.95
CA ARG A 196 -2.55 14.62 20.83
C ARG A 196 -2.92 13.13 20.93
N ALA A 197 -4.17 12.75 20.62
CA ALA A 197 -4.60 11.35 20.62
C ALA A 197 -3.92 10.50 19.53
N SER A 198 -3.34 11.14 18.51
CA SER A 198 -2.56 10.45 17.47
C SER A 198 -1.11 10.18 17.87
N LEU A 199 -0.62 10.81 18.93
CA LEU A 199 0.78 10.68 19.35
C LEU A 199 1.06 9.31 19.99
N PRO A 200 2.24 8.72 19.72
CA PRO A 200 2.61 7.43 20.28
C PRO A 200 2.91 7.56 21.77
N ASP A 201 2.31 6.68 22.56
CA ASP A 201 2.56 6.55 23.99
C ASP A 201 3.11 5.15 24.31
N GLY A 202 4.30 5.13 24.87
CA GLY A 202 4.96 3.91 25.32
C GLY A 202 5.87 3.22 24.28
N ARG A 203 6.88 2.52 24.83
CA ARG A 203 7.94 1.84 24.05
C ARG A 203 7.41 0.78 23.08
N ALA A 204 6.33 0.08 23.45
CA ALA A 204 5.76 -0.98 22.62
C ALA A 204 5.19 -0.45 21.30
N ILE A 205 4.59 0.76 21.28
CA ILE A 205 4.08 1.40 20.07
C ILE A 205 5.25 1.77 19.14
N TRP A 206 6.31 2.36 19.71
CA TRP A 206 7.52 2.71 18.97
C TRP A 206 8.20 1.47 18.36
N ALA A 207 8.39 0.39 19.13
CA ALA A 207 9.02 -0.83 18.65
C ALA A 207 8.21 -1.47 17.51
N ARG A 208 6.90 -1.61 17.68
CA ARG A 208 6.01 -2.14 16.64
C ARG A 208 6.01 -1.26 15.40
N GLY A 209 5.89 0.05 15.58
CA GLY A 209 5.91 1.00 14.48
C GLY A 209 7.23 0.99 13.71
N ALA A 210 8.37 0.86 14.38
CA ALA A 210 9.69 0.79 13.75
C ALA A 210 9.86 -0.47 12.91
N VAL A 211 9.50 -1.64 13.45
CA VAL A 211 9.56 -2.90 12.68
C VAL A 211 8.60 -2.85 11.50
N ALA A 212 7.38 -2.34 11.71
CA ALA A 212 6.40 -2.18 10.64
C ALA A 212 6.87 -1.17 9.59
N ALA A 213 7.55 -0.08 9.96
CA ALA A 213 8.10 0.90 9.03
C ALA A 213 9.19 0.29 8.12
N ALA A 214 10.13 -0.45 8.69
CA ALA A 214 11.18 -1.12 7.93
C ALA A 214 10.61 -2.16 6.97
N ALA A 215 9.68 -3.01 7.44
CA ALA A 215 9.04 -4.02 6.61
C ALA A 215 8.16 -3.41 5.51
N SER A 216 7.42 -2.34 5.82
CA SER A 216 6.58 -1.61 4.86
C SER A 216 7.43 -0.92 3.80
N TYR A 217 8.49 -0.23 4.20
CA TYR A 217 9.42 0.42 3.27
C TYR A 217 10.06 -0.61 2.32
N GLY A 218 10.65 -1.68 2.86
CA GLY A 218 11.29 -2.72 2.05
C GLY A 218 10.33 -3.41 1.10
N SER A 219 9.14 -3.78 1.58
CA SER A 219 8.08 -4.34 0.75
C SER A 219 7.72 -3.42 -0.43
N TYR A 220 7.55 -2.13 -0.15
CA TYR A 220 7.13 -1.19 -1.18
C TYR A 220 8.25 -0.84 -2.15
N ALA A 221 9.48 -0.67 -1.66
CA ALA A 221 10.65 -0.40 -2.50
C ALA A 221 10.87 -1.52 -3.54
N VAL A 222 10.75 -2.79 -3.12
CA VAL A 222 10.84 -3.94 -4.02
C VAL A 222 9.69 -3.92 -5.05
N ALA A 223 8.47 -3.59 -4.63
CA ALA A 223 7.34 -3.55 -5.55
C ALA A 223 7.50 -2.43 -6.60
N VAL A 224 7.86 -1.22 -6.20
CA VAL A 224 8.07 -0.10 -7.12
C VAL A 224 9.24 -0.38 -8.06
N TRP A 225 10.33 -0.95 -7.55
CA TRP A 225 11.42 -1.43 -8.40
C TRP A 225 10.94 -2.46 -9.44
N ALA A 226 10.14 -3.44 -9.03
CA ALA A 226 9.60 -4.44 -9.94
C ALA A 226 8.70 -3.82 -11.03
N MET A 227 7.95 -2.75 -10.71
CA MET A 227 7.12 -2.02 -11.67
C MET A 227 7.94 -1.28 -12.74
N THR A 228 9.22 -1.04 -12.53
CA THR A 228 10.11 -0.51 -13.59
C THR A 228 10.54 -1.59 -14.58
N LEU A 229 10.38 -2.87 -14.25
CA LEU A 229 10.87 -4.02 -15.03
C LEU A 229 9.76 -4.94 -15.54
N ALA A 230 8.52 -4.76 -15.07
CA ALA A 230 7.38 -5.60 -15.41
C ALA A 230 6.09 -4.75 -15.49
N PRO A 231 5.00 -5.26 -16.10
CA PRO A 231 3.70 -4.58 -16.10
C PRO A 231 3.21 -4.25 -14.69
N ILE A 232 2.76 -3.01 -14.50
CA ILE A 232 2.31 -2.50 -13.19
C ILE A 232 1.18 -3.36 -12.63
N ALA A 233 0.21 -3.72 -13.48
CA ALA A 233 -0.92 -4.56 -13.10
C ALA A 233 -0.50 -5.93 -12.58
N LEU A 234 0.51 -6.54 -13.20
CA LEU A 234 1.01 -7.87 -12.80
C LEU A 234 1.71 -7.82 -11.44
N VAL A 235 2.57 -6.81 -11.22
CA VAL A 235 3.22 -6.59 -9.93
C VAL A 235 2.20 -6.28 -8.84
N ALA A 236 1.20 -5.45 -9.14
CA ALA A 236 0.10 -5.13 -8.22
C ALA A 236 -0.67 -6.40 -7.82
N ALA A 237 -1.05 -7.24 -8.78
CA ALA A 237 -1.77 -8.48 -8.51
C ALA A 237 -0.95 -9.45 -7.65
N LEU A 238 0.34 -9.62 -7.95
CA LEU A 238 1.22 -10.46 -7.13
C LEU A 238 1.35 -9.95 -5.68
N ARG A 239 1.37 -8.64 -5.47
CA ARG A 239 1.37 -8.07 -4.10
C ARG A 239 0.12 -8.44 -3.31
N GLU A 240 -1.03 -8.63 -3.96
CA GLU A 240 -2.26 -9.04 -3.27
C GLU A 240 -2.20 -10.47 -2.74
N THR A 241 -1.25 -11.31 -3.17
CA THR A 241 -0.97 -12.60 -2.52
C THR A 241 -0.57 -12.44 -1.05
N SER A 242 -0.22 -11.22 -0.62
CA SER A 242 -0.05 -10.87 0.79
C SER A 242 -1.26 -11.21 1.66
N ILE A 243 -2.46 -11.25 1.08
CA ILE A 243 -3.69 -11.68 1.77
C ILE A 243 -3.58 -13.15 2.20
N LEU A 244 -3.06 -14.02 1.32
CA LEU A 244 -2.85 -15.43 1.64
C LEU A 244 -1.84 -15.60 2.78
N PHE A 245 -0.74 -14.85 2.73
CA PHE A 245 0.25 -14.86 3.82
C PHE A 245 -0.32 -14.29 5.13
N ALA A 246 -1.16 -13.25 5.06
CA ALA A 246 -1.81 -12.70 6.25
C ALA A 246 -2.79 -13.70 6.90
N VAL A 247 -3.51 -14.48 6.09
CA VAL A 247 -4.36 -15.59 6.59
C VAL A 247 -3.51 -16.66 7.26
N LEU A 248 -2.41 -17.10 6.63
CA LEU A 248 -1.49 -18.08 7.21
C LEU A 248 -0.89 -17.59 8.54
N ILE A 249 -0.44 -16.33 8.61
CA ILE A 249 0.08 -15.73 9.85
C ILE A 249 -1.02 -15.65 10.94
N GLY A 250 -2.26 -15.44 10.53
CA GLY A 250 -3.39 -15.37 11.48
C GLY A 250 -3.85 -16.73 12.02
N TRP A 251 -3.41 -17.84 11.42
CA TRP A 251 -3.69 -19.21 11.86
C TRP A 251 -2.61 -19.75 12.81
N LEU A 252 -1.41 -19.15 12.80
CA LEU A 252 -0.29 -19.47 13.71
C LEU A 252 -0.37 -18.66 15.01
#